data_d03c134dad146b60ec14e216ac5d7d38
#
_entry.id   d03c134dad146b60ec14e216ac5d7d38
#
_cell.length_a   1.000
_cell.length_b   1.000
_cell.length_c   1.000
_cell.angle_alpha   90.00
_cell.angle_beta   90.00
_cell.angle_gamma   90.00
#
_symmetry.space_group_name_H-M   'P 1'
#
loop_
_entity.id
_entity.type
_entity.pdbx_description
1 polymer ?
#
loop_
_entity_poly.entity_id
_entity_poly.type
_entity_poly.pdbx_seq_one_letter_code
_entity_poly.pdbx_strand_id
1 'polypeptide(L)'
;MLNPNDNIIVALSGSKNSIILLYNLKKIQEKLHRTKPIIALSINEGNNFKLTRELCENLSIEQVLINSNEINKDEPFLQQLLKIAFADLGGNILALGYNLTNLANIYLTQLIFSKDPYQRIYYQDDYIKTITPLMRIPKEEIDLYYKIKNMGISKDLIYKKVDNSTIQISIENFINECKTNSPEIEFNLLKGLLELTKIYSN
;
A
#
# COMPACT_ATOMS: atom_id res chain seq x y z
N MET A 1 13.81 3.98 -10.24
CA MET A 1 13.89 2.76 -11.05
C MET A 1 14.33 1.65 -10.11
N LEU A 2 13.79 0.43 -10.21
CA LEU A 2 14.24 -0.70 -9.40
C LEU A 2 15.55 -1.24 -9.93
N ASN A 3 16.48 -1.57 -9.03
CA ASN A 3 17.78 -2.14 -9.37
C ASN A 3 17.81 -3.64 -9.06
N PRO A 4 18.66 -4.44 -9.75
CA PRO A 4 18.78 -5.88 -9.48
C PRO A 4 19.18 -6.22 -8.04
N ASN A 5 19.84 -5.32 -7.35
CA ASN A 5 20.28 -5.49 -5.95
C ASN A 5 19.26 -5.05 -4.92
N ASP A 6 18.12 -4.47 -5.36
CA ASP A 6 17.08 -4.03 -4.43
C ASP A 6 16.48 -5.22 -3.69
N ASN A 7 16.36 -5.07 -2.37
CA ASN A 7 15.66 -6.00 -1.50
C ASN A 7 14.27 -5.43 -1.18
N ILE A 8 13.27 -5.92 -1.90
CA ILE A 8 11.92 -5.38 -1.89
C ILE A 8 11.07 -6.09 -0.83
N ILE A 9 10.60 -5.31 0.12
CA ILE A 9 9.61 -5.75 1.11
C ILE A 9 8.24 -5.22 0.67
N VAL A 10 7.23 -6.07 0.57
CA VAL A 10 5.87 -5.68 0.21
C VAL A 10 4.98 -5.72 1.45
N ALA A 11 4.38 -4.59 1.81
CA ALA A 11 3.38 -4.55 2.87
C ALA A 11 2.07 -5.21 2.39
N LEU A 12 1.82 -6.42 2.87
CA LEU A 12 0.69 -7.26 2.45
C LEU A 12 -0.42 -7.27 3.50
N SER A 13 -1.39 -6.38 3.34
CA SER A 13 -2.53 -6.25 4.27
C SER A 13 -3.71 -7.19 3.98
N GLY A 14 -3.66 -7.96 2.88
CA GLY A 14 -4.80 -8.77 2.41
C GLY A 14 -5.87 -7.97 1.65
N SER A 15 -5.70 -6.66 1.48
CA SER A 15 -6.56 -5.85 0.60
C SER A 15 -6.29 -6.17 -0.87
N LYS A 16 -7.28 -5.96 -1.76
CA LYS A 16 -7.12 -6.15 -3.21
C LYS A 16 -5.88 -5.44 -3.76
N ASN A 17 -5.62 -4.22 -3.30
CA ASN A 17 -4.48 -3.43 -3.73
C ASN A 17 -3.14 -4.10 -3.40
N SER A 18 -2.97 -4.55 -2.14
CA SER A 18 -1.72 -5.20 -1.72
C SER A 18 -1.52 -6.56 -2.39
N ILE A 19 -2.61 -7.29 -2.65
CA ILE A 19 -2.60 -8.55 -3.39
C ILE A 19 -2.15 -8.33 -4.84
N ILE A 20 -2.76 -7.35 -5.53
CA ILE A 20 -2.40 -6.98 -6.92
C ILE A 20 -0.96 -6.49 -7.00
N LEU A 21 -0.53 -5.68 -6.03
CA LEU A 21 0.85 -5.21 -5.95
C LEU A 21 1.83 -6.38 -5.87
N LEU A 22 1.63 -7.28 -4.90
CA LEU A 22 2.50 -8.45 -4.71
C LEU A 22 2.55 -9.32 -5.96
N TYR A 23 1.38 -9.65 -6.54
CA TYR A 23 1.27 -10.45 -7.75
C TYR A 23 2.04 -9.82 -8.93
N ASN A 24 1.86 -8.53 -9.19
CA ASN A 24 2.53 -7.87 -10.30
C ASN A 24 4.04 -7.72 -10.06
N LEU A 25 4.48 -7.40 -8.85
CA LEU A 25 5.91 -7.35 -8.53
C LEU A 25 6.56 -8.71 -8.70
N LYS A 26 5.90 -9.80 -8.29
CA LYS A 26 6.39 -11.16 -8.53
C LYS A 26 6.51 -11.47 -10.01
N LYS A 27 5.52 -11.13 -10.82
CA LYS A 27 5.56 -11.30 -12.28
C LYS A 27 6.66 -10.50 -12.96
N ILE A 28 6.94 -9.31 -12.46
CA ILE A 28 8.08 -8.50 -12.94
C ILE A 28 9.40 -9.17 -12.55
N GLN A 29 9.52 -9.61 -11.29
CA GLN A 29 10.70 -10.29 -10.79
C GLN A 29 11.04 -11.55 -11.61
N GLU A 30 10.04 -12.36 -11.96
CA GLU A 30 10.23 -13.58 -12.78
C GLU A 30 10.80 -13.29 -14.17
N LYS A 31 10.57 -12.07 -14.70
CA LYS A 31 11.11 -11.62 -15.99
C LYS A 31 12.51 -11.00 -15.89
N LEU A 32 12.91 -10.62 -14.69
CA LEU A 32 14.19 -9.97 -14.45
C LEU A 32 15.22 -11.01 -13.97
N HIS A 33 16.36 -11.08 -14.65
CA HIS A 33 17.45 -11.96 -14.23
C HIS A 33 18.20 -11.34 -13.03
N ARG A 34 18.57 -12.17 -12.05
CA ARG A 34 19.43 -11.81 -10.91
C ARG A 34 18.81 -10.77 -9.94
N THR A 35 17.51 -10.87 -9.68
CA THR A 35 16.87 -10.10 -8.63
C THR A 35 16.82 -10.88 -7.32
N LYS A 36 16.87 -10.17 -6.19
CA LYS A 36 16.63 -10.78 -4.89
C LYS A 36 15.17 -11.20 -4.75
N PRO A 37 14.87 -12.25 -3.97
CA PRO A 37 13.49 -12.64 -3.67
C PRO A 37 12.73 -11.47 -3.03
N ILE A 38 11.45 -11.35 -3.39
CA ILE A 38 10.53 -10.43 -2.71
C ILE A 38 10.09 -11.08 -1.40
N ILE A 39 10.00 -10.29 -0.35
CA ILE A 39 9.47 -10.69 0.96
C ILE A 39 8.13 -9.99 1.16
N ALA A 40 7.11 -10.73 1.60
CA ALA A 40 5.82 -10.19 1.98
C ALA A 40 5.77 -9.97 3.51
N LEU A 41 5.50 -8.75 3.94
CA LEU A 41 5.35 -8.37 5.34
C LEU A 41 3.87 -8.20 5.67
N SER A 42 3.34 -9.03 6.56
CA SER A 42 1.91 -9.05 6.92
C SER A 42 1.71 -8.95 8.42
N ILE A 43 0.57 -8.40 8.83
CA ILE A 43 0.15 -8.42 10.23
C ILE A 43 -0.70 -9.66 10.46
N ASN A 44 -0.42 -10.36 11.55
CA ASN A 44 -1.21 -11.52 11.97
C ASN A 44 -2.50 -11.05 12.67
N GLU A 45 -3.50 -10.68 11.87
CA GLU A 45 -4.82 -10.28 12.34
C GLU A 45 -5.93 -11.02 11.60
N GLY A 46 -6.73 -11.78 12.35
CA GLY A 46 -8.01 -12.36 11.91
C GLY A 46 -7.94 -13.23 10.64
N ASN A 47 -9.02 -13.15 9.84
CA ASN A 47 -9.17 -13.98 8.63
C ASN A 47 -8.21 -13.59 7.47
N ASN A 48 -7.57 -12.42 7.54
CA ASN A 48 -6.63 -11.96 6.50
C ASN A 48 -5.39 -12.84 6.42
N PHE A 49 -4.99 -13.42 7.53
CA PHE A 49 -3.83 -14.29 7.59
C PHE A 49 -3.94 -15.50 6.64
N LYS A 50 -5.10 -16.16 6.60
CA LYS A 50 -5.30 -17.32 5.71
C LYS A 50 -5.16 -16.93 4.24
N LEU A 51 -5.76 -15.79 3.87
CA LEU A 51 -5.71 -15.27 2.51
C LEU A 51 -4.29 -14.90 2.07
N THR A 52 -3.58 -14.16 2.89
CA THR A 52 -2.22 -13.71 2.58
C THR A 52 -1.24 -14.88 2.55
N ARG A 53 -1.42 -15.87 3.41
CA ARG A 53 -0.62 -17.08 3.45
C ARG A 53 -0.82 -17.91 2.18
N GLU A 54 -2.06 -18.21 1.81
CA GLU A 54 -2.39 -18.95 0.57
C GLU A 54 -1.80 -18.25 -0.66
N LEU A 55 -1.92 -16.92 -0.73
CA LEU A 55 -1.32 -16.14 -1.82
C LEU A 55 0.20 -16.29 -1.87
N CYS A 56 0.88 -16.17 -0.74
CA CYS A 56 2.33 -16.27 -0.67
C CYS A 56 2.82 -17.68 -1.03
N GLU A 57 2.14 -18.72 -0.55
CA GLU A 57 2.41 -20.11 -0.92
C GLU A 57 2.26 -20.33 -2.43
N ASN A 58 1.15 -19.88 -3.04
CA ASN A 58 0.89 -19.98 -4.48
C ASN A 58 1.92 -19.24 -5.34
N LEU A 59 2.45 -18.13 -4.84
CA LEU A 59 3.45 -17.32 -5.54
C LEU A 59 4.89 -17.73 -5.19
N SER A 60 5.10 -18.68 -4.29
CA SER A 60 6.41 -19.04 -3.74
C SER A 60 7.17 -17.82 -3.23
N ILE A 61 6.49 -17.01 -2.39
CA ILE A 61 7.02 -15.80 -1.74
C ILE A 61 7.15 -16.08 -0.24
N GLU A 62 8.27 -15.71 0.34
CA GLU A 62 8.47 -15.73 1.78
C GLU A 62 7.53 -14.70 2.44
N GLN A 63 6.77 -15.17 3.46
CA GLN A 63 5.91 -14.30 4.26
C GLN A 63 6.45 -14.16 5.67
N VAL A 64 6.69 -12.93 6.09
CA VAL A 64 7.02 -12.57 7.46
C VAL A 64 5.80 -11.99 8.13
N LEU A 65 5.51 -12.46 9.34
CA LEU A 65 4.33 -12.07 10.12
C LEU A 65 4.75 -11.22 11.31
N ILE A 66 4.10 -10.08 11.45
CA ILE A 66 4.16 -9.25 12.65
C ILE A 66 2.93 -9.59 13.50
N ASN A 67 3.12 -9.87 14.77
CA ASN A 67 1.99 -10.02 15.67
C ASN A 67 1.41 -8.64 16.02
N SER A 68 0.09 -8.52 16.06
CA SER A 68 -0.58 -7.26 16.39
C SER A 68 -0.17 -6.67 17.75
N ASN A 69 0.25 -7.53 18.69
CA ASN A 69 0.74 -7.12 20.00
C ASN A 69 2.13 -6.45 19.96
N GLU A 70 2.88 -6.63 18.89
CA GLU A 70 4.20 -6.03 18.67
C GLU A 70 4.08 -4.62 18.07
N ILE A 71 2.88 -4.23 17.63
CA ILE A 71 2.62 -2.92 17.06
C ILE A 71 2.38 -1.91 18.18
N ASN A 72 3.26 -0.92 18.27
CA ASN A 72 3.11 0.19 19.20
C ASN A 72 2.02 1.16 18.70
N LYS A 73 0.95 1.35 19.47
CA LYS A 73 -0.17 2.22 19.09
C LYS A 73 0.20 3.72 19.12
N ASP A 74 1.24 4.07 19.84
CA ASP A 74 1.71 5.45 20.00
C ASP A 74 2.64 5.89 18.87
N GLU A 75 3.13 4.96 18.05
CA GLU A 75 4.00 5.24 16.91
C GLU A 75 3.25 5.11 15.58
N PRO A 76 3.47 6.02 14.60
CA PRO A 76 2.86 5.89 13.29
C PRO A 76 3.14 4.53 12.65
N PHE A 77 2.08 3.85 12.23
CA PHE A 77 2.14 2.47 11.71
C PHE A 77 3.16 2.31 10.57
N LEU A 78 3.22 3.28 9.65
CA LEU A 78 4.18 3.24 8.54
C LEU A 78 5.63 3.27 9.03
N GLN A 79 5.95 4.03 10.08
CA GLN A 79 7.30 4.08 10.64
C GLN A 79 7.71 2.73 11.24
N GLN A 80 6.79 2.04 11.91
CA GLN A 80 7.04 0.70 12.43
C GLN A 80 7.30 -0.31 11.32
N LEU A 81 6.50 -0.28 10.25
CA LEU A 81 6.74 -1.12 9.07
C LEU A 81 8.11 -0.86 8.45
N LEU A 82 8.51 0.41 8.35
CA LEU A 82 9.83 0.79 7.83
C LEU A 82 10.96 0.24 8.70
N LYS A 83 10.86 0.38 10.02
CA LYS A 83 11.85 -0.16 10.96
C LYS A 83 12.02 -1.67 10.79
N ILE A 84 10.91 -2.42 10.78
CA ILE A 84 10.93 -3.86 10.62
C ILE A 84 11.49 -4.25 9.25
N ALA A 85 11.03 -3.62 8.19
CA ALA A 85 11.48 -3.90 6.83
C ALA A 85 13.00 -3.68 6.67
N PHE A 86 13.54 -2.64 7.28
CA PHE A 86 14.98 -2.33 7.20
C PHE A 86 15.81 -3.14 8.20
N ALA A 87 15.50 -3.05 9.50
CA ALA A 87 16.34 -3.60 10.55
C ALA A 87 16.30 -5.14 10.61
N ASP A 88 15.12 -5.71 10.49
CA ASP A 88 14.93 -7.15 10.69
C ASP A 88 15.04 -7.93 9.38
N LEU A 89 14.62 -7.34 8.25
CA LEU A 89 14.57 -8.02 6.95
C LEU A 89 15.65 -7.54 5.97
N GLY A 90 16.42 -6.53 6.35
CA GLY A 90 17.47 -5.97 5.49
C GLY A 90 16.93 -5.40 4.16
N GLY A 91 15.68 -4.96 4.14
CA GLY A 91 15.05 -4.34 2.99
C GLY A 91 15.60 -2.93 2.75
N ASN A 92 15.72 -2.53 1.49
CA ASN A 92 16.02 -1.14 1.12
C ASN A 92 14.84 -0.48 0.37
N ILE A 93 13.82 -1.25 0.04
CA ILE A 93 12.58 -0.76 -0.56
C ILE A 93 11.38 -1.36 0.17
N LEU A 94 10.48 -0.48 0.65
CA LEU A 94 9.15 -0.85 1.12
C LEU A 94 8.10 -0.49 0.07
N ALA A 95 7.42 -1.48 -0.49
CA ALA A 95 6.36 -1.30 -1.47
C ALA A 95 4.98 -1.31 -0.79
N LEU A 96 4.21 -0.25 -0.99
CA LEU A 96 2.87 -0.06 -0.44
C LEU A 96 1.80 -0.12 -1.52
N GLY A 97 0.68 -0.78 -1.22
CA GLY A 97 -0.46 -0.96 -2.13
C GLY A 97 -1.43 0.22 -2.17
N TYR A 98 -0.97 1.46 -1.99
CA TYR A 98 -1.85 2.62 -2.14
C TYR A 98 -2.14 2.88 -3.61
N ASN A 99 -3.43 2.97 -3.96
CA ASN A 99 -3.92 3.39 -5.26
C ASN A 99 -4.27 4.89 -5.27
N LEU A 100 -4.68 5.41 -6.42
CA LEU A 100 -5.04 6.82 -6.60
C LEU A 100 -6.12 7.27 -5.60
N THR A 101 -7.21 6.52 -5.51
CA THR A 101 -8.33 6.80 -4.60
C THR A 101 -7.91 6.80 -3.14
N ASN A 102 -7.05 5.85 -2.73
CA ASN A 102 -6.52 5.83 -1.36
C ASN A 102 -5.70 7.08 -1.05
N LEU A 103 -4.80 7.47 -1.95
CA LEU A 103 -3.93 8.63 -1.75
C LEU A 103 -4.72 9.94 -1.73
N ALA A 104 -5.73 10.09 -2.60
CA ALA A 104 -6.62 11.24 -2.59
C ALA A 104 -7.37 11.37 -1.25
N ASN A 105 -7.94 10.25 -0.76
CA ASN A 105 -8.63 10.22 0.53
C ASN A 105 -7.67 10.53 1.71
N ILE A 106 -6.49 9.92 1.74
CA ILE A 106 -5.50 10.16 2.79
C ILE A 106 -5.07 11.63 2.76
N TYR A 107 -4.76 12.17 1.58
CA TYR A 107 -4.32 13.55 1.43
C TYR A 107 -5.38 14.54 1.92
N LEU A 108 -6.62 14.39 1.47
CA LEU A 108 -7.70 15.28 1.89
C LEU A 108 -7.99 15.17 3.40
N THR A 109 -7.95 13.95 3.96
CA THR A 109 -8.07 13.72 5.40
C THR A 109 -6.97 14.47 6.16
N GLN A 110 -5.74 14.39 5.70
CA GLN A 110 -4.61 15.05 6.35
C GLN A 110 -4.68 16.56 6.25
N LEU A 111 -5.05 17.11 5.09
CA LEU A 111 -5.23 18.56 4.92
C LEU A 111 -6.29 19.13 5.89
N ILE A 112 -7.35 18.37 6.17
CA ILE A 112 -8.45 18.83 7.02
C ILE A 112 -8.12 18.66 8.52
N PHE A 113 -7.49 17.54 8.90
CA PHE A 113 -7.41 17.11 10.31
C PHE A 113 -6.00 17.04 10.88
N SER A 114 -4.94 17.16 10.08
CA SER A 114 -3.56 17.03 10.57
C SER A 114 -2.88 18.38 10.71
N LYS A 115 -2.11 18.53 11.80
CA LYS A 115 -1.21 19.69 11.96
C LYS A 115 -0.01 19.63 11.01
N ASP A 116 0.35 18.42 10.57
CA ASP A 116 1.44 18.18 9.64
C ASP A 116 1.00 17.10 8.62
N PRO A 117 0.38 17.52 7.51
CA PRO A 117 -0.18 16.60 6.53
C PRO A 117 0.87 15.79 5.76
N TYR A 118 2.16 16.09 5.91
CA TYR A 118 3.22 15.52 5.05
C TYR A 118 3.93 14.33 5.66
N GLN A 119 4.02 14.23 6.98
CA GLN A 119 4.81 13.19 7.65
C GLN A 119 4.30 11.75 7.44
N ARG A 120 3.06 11.55 6.97
CA ARG A 120 2.42 10.22 6.96
C ARG A 120 2.40 9.49 5.64
N ILE A 121 2.65 10.15 4.49
CA ILE A 121 2.46 9.53 3.16
C ILE A 121 3.77 9.12 2.52
N TYR A 122 4.79 9.94 2.65
CA TYR A 122 6.13 9.66 2.13
C TYR A 122 7.14 9.78 3.26
N TYR A 123 7.61 8.64 3.71
CA TYR A 123 8.77 8.58 4.58
C TYR A 123 9.97 8.23 3.70
N GLN A 124 10.90 9.13 3.60
CA GLN A 124 12.19 8.88 3.00
C GLN A 124 13.21 8.94 4.14
N ASP A 125 13.69 7.79 4.54
CA ASP A 125 14.85 7.65 5.39
C ASP A 125 16.07 7.39 4.48
N ASP A 126 17.28 7.73 4.94
CA ASP A 126 18.52 7.50 4.19
C ASP A 126 18.77 6.02 3.85
N TYR A 127 18.08 5.11 4.55
CA TYR A 127 18.27 3.66 4.47
C TYR A 127 17.18 2.90 3.73
N ILE A 128 15.94 3.37 3.73
CA ILE A 128 14.82 2.68 3.09
C ILE A 128 13.96 3.63 2.27
N LYS A 129 13.65 3.22 1.05
CA LYS A 129 12.81 3.96 0.12
C LYS A 129 11.40 3.37 0.09
N THR A 130 10.40 4.21 0.31
CA THR A 130 9.00 3.83 0.10
C THR A 130 8.61 4.01 -1.35
N ILE A 131 7.94 3.03 -1.94
CA ILE A 131 7.35 3.10 -3.28
C ILE A 131 5.87 2.75 -3.28
N THR A 132 5.10 3.42 -4.13
CA THR A 132 3.66 3.21 -4.31
C THR A 132 3.33 2.98 -5.78
N PRO A 133 3.62 1.79 -6.35
CA PRO A 133 3.51 1.55 -7.79
C PRO A 133 2.09 1.74 -8.35
N LEU A 134 1.04 1.60 -7.51
CA LEU A 134 -0.36 1.73 -7.90
C LEU A 134 -0.92 3.15 -7.74
N MET A 135 -0.10 4.14 -7.39
CA MET A 135 -0.52 5.49 -7.01
C MET A 135 -1.33 6.25 -8.08
N ARG A 136 -1.22 5.86 -9.35
CA ARG A 136 -1.94 6.49 -10.47
C ARG A 136 -3.10 5.65 -11.00
N ILE A 137 -3.43 4.55 -10.35
CA ILE A 137 -4.47 3.62 -10.78
C ILE A 137 -5.72 3.85 -9.91
N PRO A 138 -6.87 4.23 -10.49
CA PRO A 138 -8.14 4.38 -9.78
C PRO A 138 -8.61 3.05 -9.17
N LYS A 139 -9.44 3.12 -8.12
CA LYS A 139 -10.01 1.95 -7.44
C LYS A 139 -10.81 1.07 -8.40
N GLU A 140 -11.54 1.67 -9.32
CA GLU A 140 -12.37 0.99 -10.31
C GLU A 140 -11.54 0.07 -11.23
N GLU A 141 -10.37 0.54 -11.66
CA GLU A 141 -9.45 -0.25 -12.48
C GLU A 141 -8.82 -1.40 -11.68
N ILE A 142 -8.48 -1.16 -10.42
CA ILE A 142 -8.01 -2.21 -9.50
C ILE A 142 -9.08 -3.30 -9.34
N ASP A 143 -10.34 -2.91 -9.10
CA ASP A 143 -11.46 -3.83 -8.94
C ASP A 143 -11.72 -4.64 -10.22
N LEU A 144 -11.62 -4.00 -11.38
CA LEU A 144 -11.75 -4.67 -12.68
C LEU A 144 -10.62 -5.66 -12.92
N TYR A 145 -9.37 -5.23 -12.71
CA TYR A 145 -8.19 -6.09 -12.87
C TYR A 145 -8.25 -7.32 -11.97
N TYR A 146 -8.65 -7.13 -10.71
CA TYR A 146 -8.80 -8.23 -9.75
C TYR A 146 -9.83 -9.26 -10.22
N LYS A 147 -10.98 -8.79 -10.76
CA LYS A 147 -12.03 -9.67 -11.31
C LYS A 147 -11.54 -10.46 -12.53
N ILE A 148 -10.85 -9.78 -13.47
CA ILE A 148 -10.39 -10.40 -14.72
C ILE A 148 -9.31 -11.45 -14.44
N LYS A 149 -8.37 -11.16 -13.56
CA LYS A 149 -7.22 -12.03 -13.32
C LYS A 149 -7.55 -13.30 -12.55
N ASN A 150 -8.70 -13.37 -11.90
CA ASN A 150 -9.15 -14.53 -11.11
C ASN A 150 -7.96 -15.16 -10.34
N MET A 151 -7.36 -14.39 -9.41
CA MET A 151 -6.05 -14.69 -8.81
C MET A 151 -6.03 -15.96 -7.94
N GLY A 152 -7.02 -16.86 -8.10
CA GLY A 152 -7.09 -18.14 -7.39
C GLY A 152 -7.44 -18.01 -5.91
N ILE A 153 -7.76 -16.79 -5.47
CA ILE A 153 -8.09 -16.50 -4.08
C ILE A 153 -9.60 -16.63 -3.92
N SER A 154 -10.04 -17.40 -2.93
CA SER A 154 -11.46 -17.57 -2.59
C SER A 154 -12.12 -16.20 -2.41
N LYS A 155 -13.21 -15.95 -3.15
CA LYS A 155 -13.97 -14.68 -3.06
C LYS A 155 -14.49 -14.41 -1.66
N ASP A 156 -14.64 -15.44 -0.86
CA ASP A 156 -15.18 -15.39 0.50
C ASP A 156 -14.15 -14.84 1.51
N LEU A 157 -12.86 -14.83 1.14
CA LEU A 157 -11.76 -14.35 1.98
C LEU A 157 -11.40 -12.90 1.74
N ILE A 158 -12.08 -12.19 0.82
CA ILE A 158 -11.78 -10.78 0.57
C ILE A 158 -12.20 -9.95 1.77
N TYR A 159 -11.21 -9.40 2.47
CA TYR A 159 -11.43 -8.55 3.63
C TYR A 159 -12.24 -7.31 3.28
N LYS A 160 -13.44 -7.22 3.83
CA LYS A 160 -14.14 -5.95 3.98
C LYS A 160 -13.50 -5.25 5.17
N LYS A 161 -12.72 -4.20 4.93
CA LYS A 161 -12.21 -3.35 6.00
C LYS A 161 -13.42 -2.80 6.76
N VAL A 162 -13.67 -3.33 7.94
CA VAL A 162 -14.63 -2.79 8.89
C VAL A 162 -13.92 -1.66 9.61
N ASP A 163 -14.59 -0.55 9.81
CA ASP A 163 -14.18 0.69 10.45
C ASP A 163 -13.44 1.71 9.57
N ASN A 164 -14.11 2.15 8.53
CA ASN A 164 -13.89 3.52 8.09
C ASN A 164 -14.50 4.43 9.17
N SER A 165 -13.68 5.29 9.79
CA SER A 165 -14.23 6.33 10.67
C SER A 165 -15.29 7.14 9.90
N THR A 166 -16.30 7.67 10.58
CA THR A 166 -17.34 8.50 9.96
C THR A 166 -16.74 9.58 9.06
N ILE A 167 -15.58 10.11 9.45
CA ILE A 167 -14.82 11.11 8.72
C ILE A 167 -14.30 10.55 7.37
N GLN A 168 -13.74 9.35 7.35
CA GLN A 168 -13.25 8.75 6.10
C GLN A 168 -14.37 8.48 5.11
N ILE A 169 -15.52 8.03 5.61
CA ILE A 169 -16.73 7.83 4.78
C ILE A 169 -17.20 9.17 4.19
N SER A 170 -17.23 10.24 5.00
CA SER A 170 -17.64 11.56 4.53
C SER A 170 -16.70 12.11 3.46
N ILE A 171 -15.39 11.92 3.61
CA ILE A 171 -14.40 12.34 2.61
C ILE A 171 -14.52 11.53 1.32
N GLU A 172 -14.72 10.21 1.41
CA GLU A 172 -14.94 9.36 0.24
C GLU A 172 -16.20 9.78 -0.53
N ASN A 173 -17.30 10.06 0.18
CA ASN A 173 -18.53 10.57 -0.41
C ASN A 173 -18.32 11.93 -1.09
N PHE A 174 -17.64 12.86 -0.41
CA PHE A 174 -17.32 14.16 -0.98
C PHE A 174 -16.51 14.06 -2.27
N ILE A 175 -15.47 13.24 -2.29
CA ILE A 175 -14.67 13.01 -3.52
C ILE A 175 -15.55 12.41 -4.63
N ASN A 176 -16.43 11.45 -4.30
CA ASN A 176 -17.33 10.82 -5.26
C ASN A 176 -18.33 11.83 -5.85
N GLU A 177 -18.87 12.73 -5.04
CA GLU A 177 -19.72 13.82 -5.51
C GLU A 177 -18.95 14.78 -6.45
N CYS A 178 -17.72 15.15 -6.06
CA CYS A 178 -16.87 15.97 -6.92
C CYS A 178 -16.55 15.32 -8.26
N LYS A 179 -16.41 14.00 -8.34
CA LYS A 179 -16.15 13.25 -9.58
C LYS A 179 -17.24 13.44 -10.62
N THR A 180 -18.49 13.73 -10.24
CA THR A 180 -19.59 13.97 -11.19
C THR A 180 -19.36 15.20 -12.05
N ASN A 181 -18.69 16.23 -11.50
CA ASN A 181 -18.40 17.50 -12.18
C ASN A 181 -16.94 17.62 -12.61
N SER A 182 -16.04 16.90 -11.98
CA SER A 182 -14.59 16.90 -12.24
C SER A 182 -14.06 15.47 -12.13
N PRO A 183 -14.16 14.67 -13.20
CA PRO A 183 -13.71 13.26 -13.21
C PRO A 183 -12.24 13.08 -12.80
N GLU A 184 -11.39 14.08 -13.03
CA GLU A 184 -9.98 14.09 -12.71
C GLU A 184 -9.64 14.56 -11.27
N ILE A 185 -10.64 14.74 -10.40
CA ILE A 185 -10.41 15.29 -9.04
C ILE A 185 -9.35 14.52 -8.24
N GLU A 186 -9.34 13.20 -8.33
CA GLU A 186 -8.35 12.37 -7.62
C GLU A 186 -6.93 12.59 -8.15
N PHE A 187 -6.77 12.79 -9.46
CA PHE A 187 -5.47 13.11 -10.06
C PHE A 187 -5.00 14.51 -9.64
N ASN A 188 -5.91 15.47 -9.54
CA ASN A 188 -5.60 16.82 -9.09
C ASN A 188 -5.16 16.82 -7.62
N LEU A 189 -5.85 16.05 -6.78
CA LEU A 189 -5.45 15.86 -5.37
C LEU A 189 -4.07 15.17 -5.27
N LEU A 190 -3.82 14.12 -6.06
CA LEU A 190 -2.52 13.48 -6.11
C LEU A 190 -1.41 14.43 -6.57
N LYS A 191 -1.68 15.27 -7.58
CA LYS A 191 -0.73 16.27 -8.05
C LYS A 191 -0.38 17.27 -6.93
N GLY A 192 -1.39 17.78 -6.22
CA GLY A 192 -1.20 18.65 -5.07
C GLY A 192 -0.31 18.00 -3.99
N LEU A 193 -0.59 16.74 -3.65
CA LEU A 193 0.21 15.96 -2.71
C LEU A 193 1.68 15.89 -3.16
N LEU A 194 1.93 15.54 -4.42
CA LEU A 194 3.29 15.39 -4.95
C LEU A 194 4.05 16.71 -5.04
N GLU A 195 3.38 17.82 -5.30
CA GLU A 195 3.99 19.14 -5.31
C GLU A 195 4.39 19.57 -3.91
N LEU A 196 3.53 19.32 -2.93
CA LEU A 196 3.83 19.64 -1.54
C LEU A 196 4.98 18.79 -0.99
N THR A 197 5.04 17.50 -1.30
CA THR A 197 6.17 16.66 -0.87
C THR A 197 7.51 17.18 -1.38
N LYS A 198 7.59 17.77 -2.58
CA LYS A 198 8.82 18.37 -3.11
C LYS A 198 9.27 19.60 -2.30
N ILE A 199 8.32 20.39 -1.82
CA ILE A 199 8.62 21.61 -1.05
C ILE A 199 9.24 21.27 0.31
N TYR A 200 8.79 20.18 0.93
CA TYR A 200 9.23 19.76 2.27
C TYR A 200 10.36 18.73 2.28
N SER A 201 10.79 18.22 1.10
CA SER A 201 11.94 17.32 0.95
C SER A 201 13.27 18.06 0.72
N ASN A 202 13.24 19.40 0.66
CA ASN A 202 14.40 20.31 0.61
C ASN A 202 14.59 20.99 1.97
#